data_2bf678b59b83cb15a3eefe22de787848
#
_entry.id   2bf678b59b83cb15a3eefe22de787848
#
_cell.length_a   1.000
_cell.length_b   1.000
_cell.length_c   1.000
_cell.angle_alpha   90.00
_cell.angle_beta   90.00
_cell.angle_gamma   90.00
#
_symmetry.space_group_name_H-M   'P 1'
#
loop_
_entity.id
_entity.type
_entity.pdbx_description
1 polymer ?
#
loop_
_entity_poly.entity_id
_entity_poly.type
_entity_poly.pdbx_seq_one_letter_code
_entity_poly.pdbx_strand_id
1 'polypeptide(L)'
;LRKSLCIEKRYGESLFKQYIRLYEGNRADRIDFYNEVDWQLSNALLKTEFPLNIANTEATYDLGLGSVKRGNNTETAYEVYAQYWADLTDRSGNYGVSVLNDSKYGWDKPDDNTLRLTLLHTPETDKDYAYQNRQDFGHHCFTYSLVGHAGGLDKAATIEKAEMLNQRLKAFRTDKHKGTLGKEFSFVSSNNRNVIIKALKKAENSDEYVV
;
A
#
# COMPACT_ATOMS: atom_id res chain seq x y z
N LEU A 1 -0.62 -11.83 18.76
CA LEU A 1 -1.60 -10.92 19.36
C LEU A 1 -1.72 -9.65 18.51
N ARG A 2 -2.91 -9.03 18.47
CA ARG A 2 -3.17 -7.74 17.82
C ARG A 2 -3.81 -6.78 18.80
N LYS A 3 -3.29 -5.56 18.90
CA LYS A 3 -3.96 -4.43 19.58
C LYS A 3 -4.49 -3.47 18.54
N SER A 4 -5.66 -2.88 18.78
CA SER A 4 -6.28 -1.94 17.86
C SER A 4 -6.88 -0.76 18.62
N LEU A 5 -6.66 0.45 18.11
CA LEU A 5 -7.36 1.67 18.49
C LEU A 5 -8.35 2.00 17.37
N CYS A 6 -9.61 2.23 17.68
CA CYS A 6 -10.62 2.68 16.71
C CYS A 6 -10.86 4.17 16.89
N ILE A 7 -10.81 4.91 15.80
CA ILE A 7 -11.16 6.34 15.72
C ILE A 7 -12.33 6.46 14.77
N GLU A 8 -13.41 7.09 15.22
CA GLU A 8 -14.58 7.40 14.38
C GLU A 8 -14.69 8.92 14.22
N LYS A 9 -14.89 9.37 12.99
CA LYS A 9 -15.11 10.78 12.63
C LYS A 9 -16.26 10.90 11.64
N ARG A 10 -16.94 12.04 11.67
CA ARG A 10 -17.96 12.42 10.69
C ARG A 10 -17.61 13.76 10.06
N TYR A 11 -17.87 13.86 8.76
CA TYR A 11 -17.78 15.11 8.03
C TYR A 11 -18.89 15.14 6.97
N GLY A 12 -19.81 16.09 7.10
CA GLY A 12 -21.07 16.05 6.37
C GLY A 12 -21.83 14.75 6.65
N GLU A 13 -22.28 14.09 5.62
CA GLU A 13 -22.94 12.78 5.69
C GLU A 13 -21.95 11.59 5.70
N SER A 14 -20.67 11.85 5.47
CA SER A 14 -19.65 10.81 5.43
C SER A 14 -19.23 10.35 6.83
N LEU A 15 -19.00 9.05 6.96
CA LEU A 15 -18.51 8.41 8.17
C LEU A 15 -17.15 7.76 7.90
N PHE A 16 -16.19 8.05 8.78
CA PHE A 16 -14.83 7.53 8.73
C PHE A 16 -14.55 6.71 9.99
N LYS A 17 -14.22 5.44 9.84
CA LYS A 17 -13.70 4.58 10.90
C LYS A 17 -12.29 4.14 10.55
N GLN A 18 -11.36 4.48 11.41
CA GLN A 18 -9.97 4.09 11.26
C GLN A 18 -9.54 3.22 12.43
N TYR A 19 -8.97 2.06 12.12
CA TYR A 19 -8.40 1.14 13.10
C TYR A 19 -6.88 1.16 12.97
N ILE A 20 -6.20 1.77 13.94
CA ILE A 20 -4.75 1.73 14.07
C ILE A 20 -4.39 0.40 14.73
N ARG A 21 -3.62 -0.44 14.04
CA ARG A 21 -3.36 -1.82 14.45
C ARG A 21 -1.87 -2.07 14.63
N LEU A 22 -1.53 -2.64 15.78
CA LEU A 22 -0.20 -3.15 16.10
C LEU A 22 -0.28 -4.66 16.27
N TYR A 23 0.75 -5.36 15.85
CA TYR A 23 0.84 -6.81 15.88
C TYR A 23 2.10 -7.26 16.66
N GLU A 24 2.06 -8.48 17.18
CA GLU A 24 3.22 -9.20 17.69
C GLU A 24 3.79 -10.13 16.59
N GLY A 25 5.06 -10.55 16.78
CA GLY A 25 5.76 -11.46 15.87
C GLY A 25 6.24 -10.78 14.60
N ASN A 26 6.19 -11.47 13.48
CA ASN A 26 6.76 -11.02 12.20
C ASN A 26 6.13 -9.75 11.59
N ARG A 27 5.10 -9.19 12.21
CA ARG A 27 4.47 -7.92 11.84
C ARG A 27 4.67 -6.81 12.87
N ALA A 28 5.52 -7.03 13.88
CA ALA A 28 5.73 -6.06 14.96
C ALA A 28 6.41 -4.77 14.50
N ASP A 29 7.03 -4.77 13.34
CA ASP A 29 7.73 -3.64 12.73
C ASP A 29 6.87 -2.80 11.77
N ARG A 30 5.53 -3.00 11.79
CA ARG A 30 4.58 -2.30 10.92
C ARG A 30 3.36 -1.84 11.70
N ILE A 31 2.92 -0.63 11.41
CA ILE A 31 1.66 -0.07 11.91
C ILE A 31 0.66 -0.07 10.75
N ASP A 32 -0.44 -0.80 10.90
CA ASP A 32 -1.51 -0.83 9.89
C ASP A 32 -2.64 0.14 10.26
N PHE A 33 -3.10 0.90 9.28
CA PHE A 33 -4.28 1.78 9.34
C PHE A 33 -5.34 1.18 8.42
N TYR A 34 -6.25 0.41 9.01
CA TYR A 34 -7.39 -0.13 8.29
C TYR A 34 -8.54 0.87 8.37
N ASN A 35 -9.09 1.23 7.23
CA ASN A 35 -10.12 2.25 7.11
C ASN A 35 -11.40 1.65 6.55
N GLU A 36 -12.51 2.03 7.14
CA GLU A 36 -13.87 1.85 6.64
C GLU A 36 -14.47 3.25 6.46
N VAL A 37 -14.84 3.60 5.24
CA VAL A 37 -15.34 4.93 4.91
C VAL A 37 -16.67 4.80 4.19
N ASP A 38 -17.71 5.41 4.72
CA ASP A 38 -18.93 5.69 3.97
C ASP A 38 -18.81 7.10 3.40
N TRP A 39 -18.46 7.17 2.10
CA TRP A 39 -18.14 8.41 1.41
C TRP A 39 -19.37 9.02 0.75
N GLN A 40 -19.72 10.25 1.13
CA GLN A 40 -20.89 10.97 0.65
C GLN A 40 -20.56 12.44 0.30
N LEU A 41 -19.34 12.71 -0.13
CA LEU A 41 -18.88 14.06 -0.47
C LEU A 41 -18.67 14.22 -1.96
N SER A 42 -19.29 15.21 -2.56
CA SER A 42 -19.02 15.67 -3.92
C SER A 42 -18.00 16.81 -3.93
N ASN A 43 -17.33 17.02 -5.07
CA ASN A 43 -16.28 18.03 -5.24
C ASN A 43 -15.25 18.00 -4.11
N ALA A 44 -14.76 16.79 -3.81
CA ALA A 44 -13.87 16.55 -2.68
C ALA A 44 -12.79 15.50 -3.01
N LEU A 45 -11.61 15.72 -2.46
CA LEU A 45 -10.46 14.85 -2.53
C LEU A 45 -10.00 14.49 -1.11
N LEU A 46 -10.05 13.21 -0.78
CA LEU A 46 -9.53 12.70 0.50
C LEU A 46 -8.10 12.22 0.33
N LYS A 47 -7.20 12.78 1.10
CA LYS A 47 -5.80 12.32 1.22
C LYS A 47 -5.47 11.97 2.66
N THR A 48 -4.53 11.05 2.84
CA THR A 48 -3.79 10.93 4.09
C THR A 48 -2.41 11.54 3.92
N GLU A 49 -1.95 12.25 4.94
CA GLU A 49 -0.67 12.95 4.96
C GLU A 49 0.23 12.35 6.03
N PHE A 50 1.48 12.16 5.68
CA PHE A 50 2.53 11.61 6.54
C PHE A 50 3.66 12.64 6.65
N PRO A 51 3.58 13.58 7.61
CA PRO A 51 4.71 14.43 7.94
C PRO A 51 5.74 13.61 8.72
N LEU A 52 6.92 13.43 8.13
CA LEU A 52 7.97 12.56 8.66
C LEU A 52 9.14 13.41 9.17
N ASN A 53 9.80 12.95 10.22
CA ASN A 53 11.06 13.57 10.67
C ASN A 53 12.25 13.09 9.81
N ILE A 54 12.08 13.21 8.49
CA ILE A 54 13.03 12.81 7.45
C ILE A 54 13.01 13.91 6.41
N ALA A 55 14.17 14.33 5.92
CA ALA A 55 14.25 15.34 4.87
C ALA A 55 15.00 14.79 3.66
N ASN A 56 14.30 14.75 2.53
CA ASN A 56 14.86 14.44 1.22
C ASN A 56 14.02 15.10 0.13
N THR A 57 14.65 15.69 -0.87
CA THR A 57 13.97 16.27 -2.03
C THR A 57 13.34 15.21 -2.95
N GLU A 58 13.75 13.95 -2.82
CA GLU A 58 13.25 12.83 -3.61
C GLU A 58 12.68 11.73 -2.70
N ALA A 59 11.65 11.07 -3.17
CA ALA A 59 11.15 9.80 -2.62
C ALA A 59 11.20 8.71 -3.69
N THR A 60 11.22 7.45 -3.28
CA THR A 60 11.21 6.29 -4.18
C THR A 60 9.82 5.69 -4.23
N TYR A 61 9.33 5.39 -5.43
CA TYR A 61 7.97 4.93 -5.70
C TYR A 61 7.98 3.60 -6.44
N ASP A 62 7.09 2.71 -6.04
CA ASP A 62 6.89 1.38 -6.64
C ASP A 62 6.23 1.49 -8.02
N LEU A 63 6.78 0.80 -9.00
CA LEU A 63 6.19 0.63 -10.35
C LEU A 63 5.68 -0.81 -10.59
N GLY A 64 5.69 -1.66 -9.58
CA GLY A 64 5.32 -3.08 -9.67
C GLY A 64 6.48 -3.99 -10.08
N LEU A 65 7.20 -3.66 -11.13
CA LEU A 65 8.40 -4.38 -11.60
C LEU A 65 9.65 -3.49 -11.55
N GLY A 66 9.80 -2.75 -10.48
CA GLY A 66 10.90 -1.83 -10.25
C GLY A 66 10.44 -0.60 -9.49
N SER A 67 11.30 0.39 -9.39
CA SER A 67 11.00 1.63 -8.69
C SER A 67 11.58 2.83 -9.40
N VAL A 68 11.08 4.01 -9.08
CA VAL A 68 11.53 5.28 -9.62
C VAL A 68 11.66 6.32 -8.52
N LYS A 69 12.64 7.20 -8.60
CA LYS A 69 12.75 8.38 -7.74
C LYS A 69 12.03 9.55 -8.38
N ARG A 70 11.29 10.30 -7.56
CA ARG A 70 10.63 11.53 -7.98
C ARG A 70 10.79 12.60 -6.91
N GLY A 71 10.89 13.84 -7.37
CA GLY A 71 11.06 15.02 -6.52
C GLY A 71 9.77 15.49 -5.86
N ASN A 72 9.87 16.67 -5.23
CA ASN A 72 8.72 17.37 -4.70
C ASN A 72 7.77 17.83 -5.82
N ASN A 73 6.53 18.12 -5.45
CA ASN A 73 5.51 18.65 -6.36
C ASN A 73 6.01 19.87 -7.13
N THR A 74 5.58 19.99 -8.37
CA THR A 74 5.77 21.16 -9.23
C THR A 74 4.40 21.63 -9.74
N GLU A 75 4.37 22.77 -10.43
CA GLU A 75 3.14 23.29 -11.04
C GLU A 75 2.53 22.33 -12.07
N THR A 76 3.35 21.48 -12.70
CA THR A 76 2.93 20.54 -13.75
C THR A 76 2.93 19.07 -13.32
N ALA A 77 3.54 18.74 -12.16
CA ALA A 77 3.63 17.38 -11.64
C ALA A 77 3.37 17.39 -10.12
N TYR A 78 2.10 17.43 -9.75
CA TYR A 78 1.66 17.51 -8.35
C TYR A 78 0.97 16.24 -7.84
N GLU A 79 0.76 15.25 -8.69
CA GLU A 79 0.33 13.90 -8.30
C GLU A 79 0.99 12.89 -9.24
N VAL A 80 1.51 11.80 -8.66
CA VAL A 80 2.25 10.77 -9.37
C VAL A 80 1.70 9.39 -9.04
N TYR A 81 1.86 8.47 -9.97
CA TYR A 81 1.46 7.09 -9.81
C TYR A 81 2.52 6.27 -9.05
N ALA A 82 2.10 5.43 -8.11
CA ALA A 82 2.86 4.30 -7.60
C ALA A 82 1.92 3.17 -7.19
N GLN A 83 2.44 1.93 -7.10
CA GLN A 83 1.63 0.78 -6.74
C GLN A 83 1.56 0.57 -5.22
N TYR A 84 2.32 -0.37 -4.69
CA TYR A 84 2.11 -0.86 -3.34
C TYR A 84 2.82 -0.04 -2.26
N TRP A 85 3.80 0.80 -2.63
CA TRP A 85 4.57 1.56 -1.67
C TRP A 85 5.21 2.84 -2.23
N ALA A 86 5.46 3.76 -1.31
CA ALA A 86 6.40 4.87 -1.49
C ALA A 86 7.32 4.93 -0.28
N ASP A 87 8.57 5.32 -0.50
CA ASP A 87 9.60 5.37 0.53
C ASP A 87 10.26 6.74 0.58
N LEU A 88 10.38 7.29 1.77
CA LEU A 88 11.18 8.46 2.05
C LEU A 88 12.35 8.07 2.96
N THR A 89 13.53 7.96 2.39
CA THR A 89 14.79 7.75 3.08
C THR A 89 15.53 9.07 3.21
N ASP A 90 16.17 9.34 4.34
CA ASP A 90 16.96 10.55 4.54
C ASP A 90 18.12 10.66 3.52
N ARG A 91 18.64 11.88 3.31
CA ARG A 91 19.71 12.14 2.33
C ARG A 91 20.99 11.36 2.60
N SER A 92 21.25 11.01 3.84
CA SER A 92 22.43 10.22 4.23
C SER A 92 22.24 8.70 4.07
N GLY A 93 21.03 8.24 3.83
CA GLY A 93 20.71 6.81 3.71
C GLY A 93 20.78 6.05 5.03
N ASN A 94 20.62 6.74 6.16
CA ASN A 94 20.76 6.12 7.49
C ASN A 94 19.44 5.54 8.01
N TYR A 95 18.32 6.17 7.66
CA TYR A 95 16.99 5.73 8.09
C TYR A 95 15.91 6.24 7.13
N GLY A 96 14.76 5.61 7.16
CA GLY A 96 13.63 5.99 6.34
C GLY A 96 12.31 5.44 6.85
N VAL A 97 11.25 5.84 6.18
CA VAL A 97 9.89 5.34 6.38
C VAL A 97 9.28 4.99 5.04
N SER A 98 8.84 3.75 4.92
CA SER A 98 8.03 3.30 3.80
C SER A 98 6.55 3.37 4.17
N VAL A 99 5.75 3.95 3.28
CA VAL A 99 4.29 3.91 3.33
C VAL A 99 3.81 2.84 2.37
N LEU A 100 3.10 1.83 2.88
CA LEU A 100 2.55 0.72 2.09
C LEU A 100 1.05 0.93 1.94
N ASN A 101 0.46 0.37 0.86
CA ASN A 101 -0.99 0.37 0.68
C ASN A 101 -1.48 -0.87 -0.07
N ASP A 102 -2.80 -1.13 -0.04
CA ASP A 102 -3.42 -2.29 -0.69
C ASP A 102 -4.27 -1.95 -1.92
N SER A 103 -4.55 -0.68 -2.19
CA SER A 103 -5.48 -0.33 -3.29
C SER A 103 -5.49 1.13 -3.72
N LYS A 104 -4.47 1.92 -3.35
CA LYS A 104 -4.41 3.37 -3.64
C LYS A 104 -3.15 3.71 -4.41
N TYR A 105 -3.28 4.47 -5.49
CA TYR A 105 -2.23 4.63 -6.50
C TYR A 105 -1.80 6.07 -6.75
N GLY A 106 -2.53 7.06 -6.23
CA GLY A 106 -2.21 8.48 -6.37
C GLY A 106 -1.34 8.96 -5.20
N TRP A 107 -0.18 9.51 -5.50
CA TRP A 107 0.79 9.97 -4.52
C TRP A 107 1.26 11.38 -4.83
N ASP A 108 1.61 12.12 -3.81
CA ASP A 108 2.30 13.38 -3.98
C ASP A 108 3.23 13.71 -2.81
N LYS A 109 4.15 14.62 -3.05
CA LYS A 109 5.20 15.03 -2.12
C LYS A 109 5.29 16.56 -2.15
N PRO A 110 4.58 17.25 -1.23
CA PRO A 110 4.50 18.72 -1.25
C PRO A 110 5.79 19.42 -0.85
N ASP A 111 6.61 18.74 -0.06
CA ASP A 111 7.86 19.26 0.51
C ASP A 111 8.87 18.14 0.80
N ASP A 112 10.02 18.47 1.41
CA ASP A 112 11.12 17.53 1.66
C ASP A 112 10.79 16.41 2.65
N ASN A 113 9.78 16.57 3.51
CA ASN A 113 9.51 15.66 4.61
C ASN A 113 8.08 15.09 4.65
N THR A 114 7.25 15.39 3.65
CA THR A 114 5.86 14.94 3.63
C THR A 114 5.60 14.03 2.43
N LEU A 115 4.98 12.88 2.69
CA LEU A 115 4.34 12.03 1.67
C LEU A 115 2.83 12.11 1.84
N ARG A 116 2.07 12.13 0.73
CA ARG A 116 0.62 12.04 0.75
C ARG A 116 0.13 10.93 -0.18
N LEU A 117 -0.92 10.25 0.26
CA LEU A 117 -1.61 9.20 -0.49
C LEU A 117 -3.06 9.61 -0.72
N THR A 118 -3.48 9.65 -1.96
CA THR A 118 -4.88 9.88 -2.35
C THR A 118 -5.71 8.64 -2.05
N LEU A 119 -6.80 8.83 -1.32
CA LEU A 119 -7.67 7.76 -0.85
C LEU A 119 -8.98 7.68 -1.64
N LEU A 120 -9.70 8.78 -1.77
CA LEU A 120 -10.99 8.88 -2.49
C LEU A 120 -11.08 10.22 -3.21
N HIS A 121 -11.74 10.24 -4.35
CA HIS A 121 -11.90 11.45 -5.14
C HIS A 121 -13.26 11.48 -5.85
N THR A 122 -14.08 12.44 -5.50
CA THR A 122 -15.29 12.80 -6.27
C THR A 122 -15.08 14.19 -6.86
N PRO A 123 -14.65 14.29 -8.12
CA PRO A 123 -14.34 15.57 -8.74
C PRO A 123 -15.61 16.40 -8.99
N GLU A 124 -15.42 17.71 -9.13
CA GLU A 124 -16.42 18.55 -9.80
C GLU A 124 -16.53 18.13 -11.27
N THR A 125 -17.76 18.02 -11.77
CA THR A 125 -18.03 17.62 -13.15
C THR A 125 -18.73 18.72 -13.91
N ASP A 126 -18.41 18.88 -15.20
CA ASP A 126 -19.17 19.72 -16.09
C ASP A 126 -20.62 19.20 -16.23
N LYS A 127 -21.53 20.08 -16.69
CA LYS A 127 -22.95 19.76 -16.87
C LYS A 127 -23.16 18.54 -17.76
N ASP A 128 -22.35 18.38 -18.80
CA ASP A 128 -22.43 17.27 -19.74
C ASP A 128 -22.00 15.92 -19.11
N TYR A 129 -21.29 15.97 -17.97
CA TYR A 129 -20.82 14.82 -17.22
C TYR A 129 -21.42 14.73 -15.81
N ALA A 130 -22.54 15.40 -15.55
CA ALA A 130 -23.18 15.44 -14.23
C ALA A 130 -23.50 14.05 -13.63
N TYR A 131 -23.64 13.03 -14.47
CA TYR A 131 -23.80 11.64 -14.04
C TYR A 131 -22.57 11.07 -13.32
N GLN A 132 -21.39 11.73 -13.44
CA GLN A 132 -20.15 11.34 -12.75
C GLN A 132 -19.94 12.06 -11.42
N ASN A 133 -20.80 12.99 -11.03
CA ASN A 133 -20.62 13.82 -9.82
C ASN A 133 -20.75 13.04 -8.49
N ARG A 134 -20.99 11.75 -8.54
CA ARG A 134 -21.06 10.83 -7.40
C ARG A 134 -20.06 9.68 -7.51
N GLN A 135 -18.97 9.88 -8.24
CA GLN A 135 -17.87 8.93 -8.23
C GLN A 135 -17.37 8.70 -6.79
N ASP A 136 -16.95 7.50 -6.51
CA ASP A 136 -16.52 7.05 -5.18
C ASP A 136 -17.58 7.13 -4.06
N PHE A 137 -18.84 7.50 -4.34
CA PHE A 137 -19.88 7.44 -3.31
C PHE A 137 -20.13 6.00 -2.85
N GLY A 138 -20.26 5.83 -1.53
CA GLY A 138 -20.58 4.54 -0.90
C GLY A 138 -19.50 4.05 0.05
N HIS A 139 -19.54 2.75 0.31
CA HIS A 139 -18.70 2.11 1.33
C HIS A 139 -17.39 1.62 0.76
N HIS A 140 -16.28 2.04 1.38
CA HIS A 140 -14.92 1.68 1.02
C HIS A 140 -14.17 1.08 2.19
N CYS A 141 -13.36 0.04 1.90
CA CYS A 141 -12.41 -0.54 2.84
C CYS A 141 -11.03 -0.56 2.20
N PHE A 142 -10.05 -0.03 2.89
CA PHE A 142 -8.65 -0.04 2.43
C PHE A 142 -7.68 0.05 3.61
N THR A 143 -6.45 -0.41 3.36
CA THR A 143 -5.37 -0.38 4.36
C THR A 143 -4.16 0.36 3.80
N TYR A 144 -3.57 1.21 4.59
CA TYR A 144 -2.20 1.66 4.40
C TYR A 144 -1.39 1.42 5.68
N SER A 145 -0.07 1.36 5.54
CA SER A 145 0.79 0.98 6.67
C SER A 145 2.06 1.81 6.68
N LEU A 146 2.61 2.00 7.87
CA LEU A 146 3.93 2.63 8.06
C LEU A 146 4.95 1.59 8.51
N VAL A 147 6.12 1.65 7.89
CA VAL A 147 7.29 0.82 8.22
C VAL A 147 8.50 1.73 8.36
N GLY A 148 8.99 1.88 9.59
CA GLY A 148 10.29 2.51 9.83
C GLY A 148 11.44 1.54 9.55
N HIS A 149 12.53 2.03 9.01
CA HIS A 149 13.72 1.20 8.75
C HIS A 149 15.03 1.95 8.96
N ALA A 150 16.06 1.21 9.31
CA ALA A 150 17.44 1.68 9.30
C ALA A 150 18.08 1.42 7.92
N GLY A 151 18.97 2.31 7.48
CA GLY A 151 19.60 2.23 6.18
C GLY A 151 18.68 2.66 5.03
N GLY A 152 19.16 2.50 3.81
CA GLY A 152 18.39 2.80 2.61
C GLY A 152 17.35 1.74 2.28
N LEU A 153 16.58 1.98 1.24
CA LEU A 153 15.51 1.11 0.75
C LEU A 153 15.98 -0.33 0.46
N ASP A 154 17.22 -0.51 0.03
CA ASP A 154 17.87 -1.81 -0.22
C ASP A 154 17.93 -2.72 1.02
N LYS A 155 17.92 -2.13 2.22
CA LYS A 155 17.94 -2.82 3.52
C LYS A 155 16.58 -2.89 4.20
N ALA A 156 15.61 -2.15 3.72
CA ALA A 156 14.33 -1.91 4.39
C ALA A 156 13.35 -3.08 4.35
N ALA A 157 13.57 -4.08 3.50
CA ALA A 157 12.59 -5.14 3.19
C ALA A 157 11.18 -4.59 2.83
N THR A 158 11.13 -3.38 2.27
CA THR A 158 9.88 -2.68 1.93
C THR A 158 9.05 -3.47 0.94
N ILE A 159 9.71 -4.03 -0.09
CA ILE A 159 9.06 -4.80 -1.16
C ILE A 159 8.37 -6.04 -0.56
N GLU A 160 9.10 -6.81 0.26
CA GLU A 160 8.56 -8.00 0.92
C GLU A 160 7.39 -7.66 1.86
N LYS A 161 7.48 -6.56 2.59
CA LYS A 161 6.41 -6.10 3.50
C LYS A 161 5.18 -5.61 2.74
N ALA A 162 5.37 -4.95 1.60
CA ALA A 162 4.29 -4.55 0.70
C ALA A 162 3.61 -5.77 0.08
N GLU A 163 4.37 -6.79 -0.35
CA GLU A 163 3.82 -8.07 -0.81
C GLU A 163 3.03 -8.77 0.31
N MET A 164 3.53 -8.82 1.54
CA MET A 164 2.81 -9.39 2.68
C MET A 164 1.50 -8.66 3.00
N LEU A 165 1.41 -7.37 2.73
CA LEU A 165 0.17 -6.61 2.89
C LEU A 165 -0.85 -6.99 1.82
N ASN A 166 -0.40 -7.16 0.57
CA ASN A 166 -1.23 -7.37 -0.61
C ASN A 166 -1.51 -8.86 -0.90
N GLN A 167 -0.53 -9.74 -0.68
CA GLN A 167 -0.62 -11.19 -0.90
C GLN A 167 -0.82 -11.90 0.45
N ARG A 168 -2.00 -11.79 1.02
CA ARG A 168 -2.30 -12.37 2.33
C ARG A 168 -2.34 -13.89 2.25
N LEU A 169 -1.72 -14.56 3.22
CA LEU A 169 -1.83 -16.00 3.39
C LEU A 169 -3.30 -16.38 3.61
N LYS A 170 -3.73 -17.43 2.91
CA LYS A 170 -5.04 -18.05 3.10
C LYS A 170 -4.89 -19.27 3.98
N ALA A 171 -5.67 -19.36 5.06
CA ALA A 171 -5.71 -20.50 5.93
C ALA A 171 -7.09 -21.18 5.82
N PHE A 172 -7.10 -22.50 5.74
CA PHE A 172 -8.31 -23.30 5.77
C PHE A 172 -8.12 -24.51 6.67
N ARG A 173 -9.17 -24.93 7.33
CA ARG A 173 -9.18 -26.12 8.15
C ARG A 173 -9.52 -27.33 7.28
N THR A 174 -8.82 -28.43 7.52
CA THR A 174 -9.13 -29.73 6.92
C THR A 174 -9.07 -30.81 7.99
N ASP A 175 -9.81 -31.88 7.78
CA ASP A 175 -9.73 -33.06 8.63
C ASP A 175 -8.49 -33.90 8.30
N LYS A 176 -8.20 -34.90 9.14
CA LYS A 176 -7.11 -35.84 8.90
C LYS A 176 -7.35 -36.61 7.62
N HIS A 177 -6.42 -36.54 6.69
CA HIS A 177 -6.48 -37.25 5.41
C HIS A 177 -5.09 -37.80 5.04
N LYS A 178 -5.06 -38.74 4.11
CA LYS A 178 -3.81 -39.21 3.50
C LYS A 178 -3.31 -38.18 2.48
N GLY A 179 -2.00 -38.05 2.36
CA GLY A 179 -1.34 -37.19 1.40
C GLY A 179 0.08 -37.64 1.14
N THR A 180 0.65 -37.18 0.04
CA THR A 180 2.02 -37.47 -0.39
C THR A 180 2.98 -36.31 -0.18
N LEU A 181 2.43 -35.10 0.05
CA LEU A 181 3.22 -33.90 0.32
C LEU A 181 3.59 -33.84 1.81
N GLY A 182 4.74 -33.28 2.09
CA GLY A 182 5.20 -33.05 3.47
C GLY A 182 4.41 -31.91 4.17
N LYS A 183 4.84 -31.57 5.40
CA LYS A 183 4.27 -30.45 6.14
C LYS A 183 4.53 -29.09 5.49
N GLU A 184 5.57 -29.02 4.70
CA GLU A 184 5.96 -27.85 3.90
C GLU A 184 6.19 -28.30 2.47
N PHE A 185 5.67 -27.54 1.53
CA PHE A 185 5.82 -27.79 0.12
C PHE A 185 5.79 -26.47 -0.67
N SER A 186 6.68 -26.34 -1.65
CA SER A 186 6.70 -25.22 -2.59
C SER A 186 6.80 -25.75 -4.02
N PHE A 187 5.97 -25.25 -4.92
CA PHE A 187 6.06 -25.58 -6.35
C PHE A 187 7.29 -24.98 -7.01
N VAL A 188 7.69 -23.78 -6.57
CA VAL A 188 8.83 -23.03 -7.13
C VAL A 188 9.50 -22.27 -5.99
N SER A 189 10.82 -22.25 -6.00
CA SER A 189 11.62 -21.45 -5.06
C SER A 189 12.82 -20.82 -5.77
N SER A 190 13.26 -19.67 -5.28
CA SER A 190 14.52 -19.06 -5.69
C SER A 190 15.56 -19.22 -4.57
N ASN A 191 16.77 -19.54 -4.93
CA ASN A 191 17.91 -19.55 -4.00
C ASN A 191 18.56 -18.16 -3.82
N ASN A 192 18.04 -17.14 -4.49
CA ASN A 192 18.52 -15.77 -4.40
C ASN A 192 17.39 -14.87 -3.85
N ARG A 193 17.63 -14.29 -2.67
CA ARG A 193 16.67 -13.39 -2.01
C ARG A 193 16.32 -12.13 -2.79
N ASN A 194 17.15 -11.73 -3.76
CA ASN A 194 16.91 -10.59 -4.62
C ASN A 194 16.03 -10.92 -5.84
N VAL A 195 15.64 -12.19 -6.00
CA VAL A 195 14.73 -12.67 -7.05
C VAL A 195 13.40 -13.04 -6.42
N ILE A 196 12.37 -12.28 -6.75
CA ILE A 196 11.01 -12.48 -6.26
C ILE A 196 10.19 -13.16 -7.35
N ILE A 197 9.60 -14.30 -7.01
CA ILE A 197 8.63 -14.98 -7.86
C ILE A 197 7.27 -14.29 -7.68
N LYS A 198 6.84 -13.53 -8.66
CA LYS A 198 5.60 -12.75 -8.61
C LYS A 198 4.37 -13.57 -8.97
N ALA A 199 4.52 -14.52 -9.86
CA ALA A 199 3.41 -15.36 -10.32
C ALA A 199 3.90 -16.74 -10.75
N LEU A 200 3.04 -17.72 -10.57
CA LEU A 200 3.13 -19.04 -11.20
C LEU A 200 1.76 -19.34 -11.82
N LYS A 201 1.70 -19.48 -13.13
CA LYS A 201 0.44 -19.74 -13.84
C LYS A 201 0.62 -20.76 -14.95
N LYS A 202 -0.47 -21.42 -15.35
CA LYS A 202 -0.49 -22.25 -16.55
C LYS A 202 -0.44 -21.36 -17.81
N ALA A 203 0.28 -21.79 -18.83
CA ALA A 203 0.26 -21.15 -20.15
C ALA A 203 -1.13 -21.26 -20.78
N GLU A 204 -1.50 -20.29 -21.63
CA GLU A 204 -2.83 -20.25 -22.24
C GLU A 204 -3.04 -21.36 -23.29
N ASN A 205 -1.99 -21.67 -24.05
CA ASN A 205 -2.06 -22.54 -25.23
C ASN A 205 -1.23 -23.83 -25.11
N SER A 206 -0.72 -24.14 -23.92
CA SER A 206 0.07 -25.35 -23.68
C SER A 206 -0.08 -25.86 -22.24
N ASP A 207 0.47 -27.04 -21.95
CA ASP A 207 0.52 -27.60 -20.61
C ASP A 207 1.73 -27.08 -19.78
N GLU A 208 2.47 -26.12 -20.29
CA GLU A 208 3.61 -25.51 -19.63
C GLU A 208 3.18 -24.54 -18.53
N TYR A 209 4.12 -24.24 -17.62
CA TYR A 209 3.96 -23.22 -16.60
C TYR A 209 4.80 -22.00 -16.90
N VAL A 210 4.24 -20.84 -16.64
CA VAL A 210 4.92 -19.52 -16.73
C VAL A 210 5.23 -19.02 -15.34
N VAL A 211 6.47 -18.68 -15.12
CA VAL A 211 6.97 -18.09 -13.87
C VAL A 211 7.42 -16.66 -14.13
#